data_a6714a3acd4db883085e174b10179cc6
#
_entry.id   a6714a3acd4db883085e174b10179cc6
#
_cell.length_a   1.000
_cell.length_b   1.000
_cell.length_c   1.000
_cell.angle_alpha   90.00
_cell.angle_beta   90.00
_cell.angle_gamma   90.00
#
_symmetry.space_group_name_H-M   'P 1'
#
loop_
_entity.id
_entity.type
_entity.pdbx_description
1 polymer ?
#
loop_
_entity_poly.entity_id
_entity_poly.type
_entity_poly.pdbx_seq_one_letter_code
_entity_poly.pdbx_strand_id
1 'polypeptide(L)'
;MPFPWTSRILFLLGLGTFLIQFPVQARAASKGDAFFGYSRTGSDIFYPNTSGLNGWDLDGQVHWKPFIGIEGDVAHYGIGANSSVPRTTTVLFGPKVSFGPSGFKVFGHFLAGGEHSANSSSTTPISGGTFAYAYGGGADVPFAPFFGWRIQLDHLSAPTQSPSEGTHVRFTTGIVFRF
;
A
#
# COMPACT_ATOMS: atom_id res chain seq x y z
N MET A 1 -5.32 19.97 36.93
CA MET A 1 -4.56 21.15 36.46
C MET A 1 -4.59 21.13 34.94
N PRO A 2 -5.17 22.16 34.28
CA PRO A 2 -5.20 22.17 32.81
C PRO A 2 -3.83 22.58 32.26
N PHE A 3 -3.30 21.80 31.33
CA PHE A 3 -2.07 22.12 30.59
C PHE A 3 -2.28 23.41 29.79
N PRO A 4 -1.36 24.37 29.89
CA PRO A 4 -1.50 25.67 29.21
C PRO A 4 -1.47 25.50 27.68
N TRP A 5 -2.37 26.19 27.00
CA TRP A 5 -2.55 26.17 25.53
C TRP A 5 -1.29 26.52 24.75
N THR A 6 -0.37 27.23 25.35
CA THR A 6 0.93 27.62 24.78
C THR A 6 1.83 26.44 24.41
N SER A 7 1.75 25.30 25.15
CA SER A 7 2.54 24.10 24.85
C SER A 7 2.08 23.37 23.56
N ARG A 8 0.79 23.44 23.22
CA ARG A 8 0.23 22.80 22.04
C ARG A 8 0.60 23.54 20.75
N ILE A 9 0.65 24.87 20.81
CA ILE A 9 1.05 25.72 19.68
C ILE A 9 2.54 25.55 19.39
N LEU A 10 3.39 25.46 20.40
CA LEU A 10 4.82 25.21 20.25
C LEU A 10 5.12 23.82 19.68
N PHE A 11 4.32 22.81 20.03
CA PHE A 11 4.48 21.45 19.49
C PHE A 11 4.07 21.37 18.01
N LEU A 12 2.99 22.06 17.63
CA LEU A 12 2.54 22.14 16.22
C LEU A 12 3.48 22.99 15.36
N LEU A 13 4.05 24.06 15.89
CA LEU A 13 5.07 24.85 15.21
C LEU A 13 6.40 24.09 15.08
N GLY A 14 6.79 23.31 16.09
CA GLY A 14 7.97 22.46 16.05
C GLY A 14 7.84 21.33 15.02
N LEU A 15 6.67 20.74 14.88
CA LEU A 15 6.40 19.69 13.87
C LEU A 15 6.39 20.27 12.45
N GLY A 16 5.83 21.49 12.28
CA GLY A 16 5.80 22.21 11.02
C GLY A 16 7.20 22.62 10.54
N THR A 17 8.09 23.04 11.42
CA THR A 17 9.47 23.42 11.06
C THR A 17 10.35 22.22 10.78
N PHE A 18 10.10 21.05 11.37
CA PHE A 18 10.84 19.82 11.06
C PHE A 18 10.58 19.30 9.64
N LEU A 19 9.38 19.54 9.10
CA LEU A 19 9.01 19.12 7.73
C LEU A 19 9.64 20.00 6.63
N ILE A 20 10.17 21.18 6.96
CA ILE A 20 10.69 22.14 5.98
C ILE A 20 12.20 21.96 5.71
N GLN A 21 12.92 21.19 6.50
CA GLN A 21 14.39 21.07 6.41
C GLN A 21 14.91 19.88 5.60
N PHE A 22 14.07 19.17 4.83
CA PHE A 22 14.61 18.21 3.90
C PHE A 22 15.22 18.94 2.71
N PRO A 23 16.53 18.77 2.42
CA PRO A 23 17.14 19.39 1.28
C PRO A 23 16.45 18.89 0.01
N VAL A 24 15.77 19.79 -0.70
CA VAL A 24 15.24 19.53 -2.04
C VAL A 24 16.41 19.34 -2.98
N GLN A 25 16.96 18.14 -3.00
CA GLN A 25 17.93 17.78 -4.03
C GLN A 25 17.14 17.62 -5.33
N ALA A 26 17.49 18.41 -6.34
CA ALA A 26 17.02 18.24 -7.71
C ALA A 26 17.50 16.86 -8.19
N ARG A 27 16.64 15.87 -8.08
CA ARG A 27 16.91 14.48 -8.43
C ARG A 27 16.51 14.26 -9.87
N ALA A 28 17.41 13.66 -10.66
CA ALA A 28 17.06 13.15 -11.97
C ALA A 28 15.79 12.28 -11.82
N ALA A 29 14.83 12.43 -12.74
CA ALA A 29 13.61 11.62 -12.72
C ALA A 29 14.01 10.14 -12.71
N SER A 30 13.63 9.42 -11.65
CA SER A 30 13.91 7.99 -11.56
C SER A 30 13.19 7.27 -12.72
N LYS A 31 13.84 6.29 -13.32
CA LYS A 31 13.26 5.49 -14.40
C LYS A 31 12.22 4.50 -13.87
N GLY A 32 12.31 4.15 -12.59
CA GLY A 32 11.39 3.27 -11.92
C GLY A 32 11.55 3.30 -10.42
N ASP A 33 10.69 2.56 -9.74
CA ASP A 33 10.81 2.26 -8.31
C ASP A 33 10.36 0.82 -8.03
N ALA A 34 10.89 0.27 -6.95
CA ALA A 34 10.50 -1.00 -6.38
C ALA A 34 10.14 -0.78 -4.92
N PHE A 35 9.06 -1.36 -4.47
CA PHE A 35 8.57 -1.26 -3.11
C PHE A 35 8.48 -2.64 -2.47
N PHE A 36 8.78 -2.71 -1.19
CA PHE A 36 8.52 -3.86 -0.35
C PHE A 36 8.02 -3.41 1.02
N GLY A 37 6.93 -4.02 1.49
CA GLY A 37 6.34 -3.61 2.75
C GLY A 37 5.39 -4.62 3.38
N TYR A 38 4.88 -4.20 4.52
CA TYR A 38 3.79 -4.84 5.23
C TYR A 38 2.47 -4.42 4.60
N SER A 39 1.57 -5.37 4.44
CA SER A 39 0.22 -5.14 3.95
C SER A 39 -0.80 -5.79 4.88
N ARG A 40 -1.92 -5.09 5.10
CA ARG A 40 -3.08 -5.60 5.84
C ARG A 40 -4.33 -5.35 5.02
N THR A 41 -5.13 -6.38 4.84
CA THR A 41 -6.44 -6.29 4.17
C THR A 41 -7.55 -6.73 5.10
N GLY A 42 -8.74 -6.11 4.96
CA GLY A 42 -9.92 -6.43 5.75
C GLY A 42 -11.10 -5.53 5.42
N SER A 43 -12.28 -5.86 5.90
CA SER A 43 -13.48 -5.02 5.73
C SER A 43 -13.36 -3.69 6.49
N ASP A 44 -12.62 -3.70 7.61
CA ASP A 44 -12.33 -2.51 8.39
C ASP A 44 -10.94 -2.62 9.03
N ILE A 45 -9.97 -1.91 8.44
CA ILE A 45 -8.57 -1.95 8.89
C ILE A 45 -8.30 -1.12 10.14
N PHE A 46 -9.22 -0.21 10.51
CA PHE A 46 -9.05 0.68 11.65
C PHE A 46 -9.56 0.09 12.96
N TYR A 47 -10.34 -1.01 12.89
CA TYR A 47 -10.83 -1.70 14.08
C TYR A 47 -10.05 -3.01 14.31
N PRO A 48 -9.40 -3.17 15.48
CA PRO A 48 -8.51 -4.31 15.75
C PRO A 48 -9.23 -5.66 15.85
N ASN A 49 -10.55 -5.67 15.98
CA ASN A 49 -11.36 -6.88 16.15
C ASN A 49 -12.01 -7.38 14.85
N THR A 50 -11.70 -6.77 13.70
CA THR A 50 -12.21 -7.23 12.41
C THR A 50 -11.30 -8.29 11.81
N SER A 51 -11.87 -9.17 11.00
CA SER A 51 -11.19 -10.29 10.32
C SER A 51 -10.24 -9.81 9.23
N GLY A 52 -9.19 -9.08 9.61
CA GLY A 52 -8.16 -8.61 8.69
C GLY A 52 -7.04 -9.64 8.54
N LEU A 53 -6.53 -9.81 7.32
CA LEU A 53 -5.38 -10.63 7.01
C LEU A 53 -4.12 -9.77 6.92
N ASN A 54 -3.08 -10.20 7.63
CA ASN A 54 -1.75 -9.59 7.53
C ASN A 54 -0.95 -10.28 6.43
N GLY A 55 -0.08 -9.52 5.79
CA GLY A 55 0.70 -10.00 4.69
C GLY A 55 1.90 -9.12 4.36
N TRP A 56 2.50 -9.40 3.23
CA TRP A 56 3.53 -8.57 2.60
C TRP A 56 3.08 -8.16 1.22
N ASP A 57 3.68 -7.11 0.72
CA ASP A 57 3.40 -6.51 -0.56
C ASP A 57 4.72 -6.13 -1.24
N LEU A 58 4.82 -6.47 -2.52
CA LEU A 58 5.93 -6.14 -3.40
C LEU A 58 5.36 -5.48 -4.65
N ASP A 59 5.70 -4.24 -4.91
CA ASP A 59 5.38 -3.60 -6.17
C ASP A 59 6.62 -3.12 -6.94
N GLY A 60 6.48 -3.04 -8.25
CA GLY A 60 7.47 -2.49 -9.15
C GLY A 60 6.82 -1.55 -10.16
N GLN A 61 7.39 -0.37 -10.32
CA GLN A 61 6.90 0.63 -11.27
C GLN A 61 7.98 1.03 -12.27
N VAL A 62 7.57 1.17 -13.52
CA VAL A 62 8.37 1.77 -14.59
C VAL A 62 7.68 3.04 -15.07
N HIS A 63 8.42 4.15 -15.07
CA HIS A 63 7.93 5.44 -15.52
C HIS A 63 8.02 5.57 -17.03
N TRP A 64 6.91 5.82 -17.69
CA TRP A 64 6.88 6.20 -19.11
C TRP A 64 7.04 7.71 -19.30
N LYS A 65 6.45 8.49 -18.37
CA LYS A 65 6.60 9.95 -18.28
C LYS A 65 6.86 10.32 -16.82
N PRO A 66 7.34 11.53 -16.52
CA PRO A 66 7.66 11.94 -15.14
C PRO A 66 6.52 11.75 -14.14
N PHE A 67 5.28 11.70 -14.60
CA PHE A 67 4.07 11.61 -13.76
C PHE A 67 3.20 10.38 -14.06
N ILE A 68 3.53 9.58 -15.09
CA ILE A 68 2.76 8.37 -15.46
C ILE A 68 3.70 7.18 -15.58
N GLY A 69 3.31 6.07 -14.98
CA GLY A 69 4.00 4.79 -15.09
C GLY A 69 3.03 3.62 -15.16
N ILE A 70 3.61 2.44 -15.31
CA ILE A 70 2.94 1.16 -15.18
C ILE A 70 3.49 0.50 -13.94
N GLU A 71 2.60 -0.03 -13.12
CA GLU A 71 2.90 -0.71 -11.87
C GLU A 71 2.46 -2.17 -11.96
N GLY A 72 3.28 -3.05 -11.40
CA GLY A 72 2.91 -4.43 -11.09
C GLY A 72 3.01 -4.65 -9.59
N ASP A 73 2.03 -5.30 -9.01
CA ASP A 73 1.82 -5.49 -7.57
C ASP A 73 1.61 -6.98 -7.29
N VAL A 74 2.31 -7.50 -6.30
CA VAL A 74 2.15 -8.87 -5.80
C VAL A 74 2.04 -8.82 -4.29
N ALA A 75 0.88 -9.18 -3.76
CA ALA A 75 0.68 -9.25 -2.33
C ALA A 75 0.27 -10.66 -1.88
N HIS A 76 0.72 -11.05 -0.69
CA HIS A 76 0.40 -12.32 -0.07
C HIS A 76 -0.10 -12.11 1.35
N TYR A 77 -1.25 -12.68 1.66
CA TYR A 77 -1.94 -12.55 2.95
C TYR A 77 -2.09 -13.89 3.65
N GLY A 78 -2.25 -13.86 4.97
CA GLY A 78 -2.40 -15.05 5.82
C GLY A 78 -1.16 -15.36 6.63
N ILE A 79 -0.24 -14.42 6.82
CA ILE A 79 0.92 -14.59 7.69
C ILE A 79 0.46 -14.61 9.14
N GLY A 80 0.87 -15.66 9.89
CA GLY A 80 0.50 -15.83 11.30
C GLY A 80 -0.94 -16.26 11.55
N ALA A 81 -1.71 -16.52 10.50
CA ALA A 81 -3.05 -17.05 10.63
C ALA A 81 -3.04 -18.55 10.97
N ASN A 82 -4.03 -19.00 11.76
CA ASN A 82 -4.25 -20.41 12.02
C ASN A 82 -4.56 -21.14 10.69
N SER A 83 -4.36 -22.45 10.66
CA SER A 83 -4.57 -23.30 9.47
C SER A 83 -6.01 -23.23 8.88
N SER A 84 -6.96 -22.72 9.65
CA SER A 84 -8.35 -22.51 9.23
C SER A 84 -8.59 -21.24 8.41
N VAL A 85 -7.59 -20.34 8.34
CA VAL A 85 -7.71 -19.06 7.61
C VAL A 85 -7.13 -19.23 6.22
N PRO A 86 -7.87 -18.86 5.15
CA PRO A 86 -7.36 -18.97 3.79
C PRO A 86 -6.14 -18.06 3.57
N ARG A 87 -5.18 -18.58 2.84
CA ARG A 87 -4.04 -17.79 2.34
C ARG A 87 -4.43 -17.25 0.97
N THR A 88 -4.23 -15.96 0.79
CA THR A 88 -4.60 -15.27 -0.45
C THR A 88 -3.38 -14.61 -1.06
N THR A 89 -3.21 -14.77 -2.37
CA THR A 89 -2.18 -14.10 -3.16
C THR A 89 -2.86 -13.31 -4.26
N THR A 90 -2.52 -12.04 -4.40
CA THR A 90 -2.95 -11.18 -5.49
C THR A 90 -1.79 -10.86 -6.41
N VAL A 91 -2.05 -10.82 -7.72
CA VAL A 91 -1.12 -10.35 -8.74
C VAL A 91 -1.86 -9.39 -9.64
N LEU A 92 -1.52 -8.12 -9.54
CA LEU A 92 -2.23 -7.03 -10.21
C LEU A 92 -1.24 -6.18 -11.00
N PHE A 93 -1.73 -5.51 -12.06
CA PHE A 93 -0.93 -4.53 -12.80
C PHE A 93 -1.83 -3.44 -13.38
N GLY A 94 -1.25 -2.26 -13.62
CA GLY A 94 -2.01 -1.17 -14.22
C GLY A 94 -1.30 0.18 -14.18
N PRO A 95 -2.00 1.24 -14.58
CA PRO A 95 -1.46 2.59 -14.59
C PRO A 95 -1.34 3.17 -13.18
N LYS A 96 -0.26 3.92 -12.98
CA LYS A 96 -0.01 4.74 -11.80
C LYS A 96 0.35 6.16 -12.20
N VAL A 97 -0.25 7.12 -11.53
CA VAL A 97 -0.01 8.55 -11.73
C VAL A 97 0.57 9.11 -10.45
N SER A 98 1.69 9.83 -10.56
CA SER A 98 2.42 10.35 -9.40
C SER A 98 2.68 11.85 -9.57
N PHE A 99 2.46 12.61 -8.50
CA PHE A 99 2.64 14.05 -8.47
C PHE A 99 3.40 14.45 -7.20
N GLY A 100 4.11 15.55 -7.27
CA GLY A 100 4.72 16.17 -6.11
C GLY A 100 6.15 16.67 -6.37
N PRO A 101 6.66 17.51 -5.47
CA PRO A 101 8.04 17.96 -5.51
C PRO A 101 9.01 16.81 -5.21
N SER A 102 10.30 17.05 -5.39
CA SER A 102 11.35 16.04 -5.19
C SER A 102 11.41 15.42 -3.77
N GLY A 103 10.82 16.10 -2.79
CA GLY A 103 10.82 15.68 -1.38
C GLY A 103 9.57 14.94 -0.91
N PHE A 104 8.53 14.87 -1.73
CA PHE A 104 7.27 14.22 -1.36
C PHE A 104 6.48 13.91 -2.63
N LYS A 105 6.06 12.67 -2.81
CA LYS A 105 5.22 12.28 -3.94
C LYS A 105 3.91 11.71 -3.44
N VAL A 106 2.81 12.16 -4.00
CA VAL A 106 1.51 11.51 -3.90
C VAL A 106 1.23 10.76 -5.18
N PHE A 107 0.56 9.64 -5.09
CA PHE A 107 0.20 8.87 -6.27
C PHE A 107 -1.21 8.28 -6.14
N GLY A 108 -1.79 8.00 -7.29
CA GLY A 108 -2.98 7.19 -7.42
C GLY A 108 -2.76 6.13 -8.49
N HIS A 109 -3.41 4.98 -8.34
CA HIS A 109 -3.32 3.89 -9.29
C HIS A 109 -4.65 3.16 -9.46
N PHE A 110 -4.76 2.45 -10.58
CA PHE A 110 -5.79 1.47 -10.84
C PHE A 110 -5.12 0.21 -11.36
N LEU A 111 -5.30 -0.89 -10.64
CA LEU A 111 -4.66 -2.18 -10.94
C LEU A 111 -5.72 -3.24 -11.18
N ALA A 112 -5.47 -4.16 -12.10
CA ALA A 112 -6.34 -5.28 -12.41
C ALA A 112 -5.52 -6.54 -12.64
N GLY A 113 -6.08 -7.71 -12.30
CA GLY A 113 -5.37 -8.98 -12.43
C GLY A 113 -6.12 -10.14 -11.81
N GLY A 114 -5.43 -10.95 -11.01
CA GLY A 114 -5.99 -12.13 -10.40
C GLY A 114 -5.71 -12.24 -8.91
N GLU A 115 -6.63 -12.88 -8.23
CA GLU A 115 -6.49 -13.34 -6.85
C GLU A 115 -6.55 -14.86 -6.81
N HIS A 116 -5.66 -15.47 -6.06
CA HIS A 116 -5.68 -16.90 -5.78
C HIS A 116 -5.78 -17.13 -4.28
N SER A 117 -6.83 -17.82 -3.86
CA SER A 117 -7.05 -18.20 -2.47
C SER A 117 -6.96 -19.72 -2.31
N ALA A 118 -6.21 -20.17 -1.29
CA ALA A 118 -6.07 -21.56 -0.92
C ALA A 118 -6.36 -21.77 0.56
N ASN A 119 -7.21 -22.73 0.88
CA ASN A 119 -7.49 -23.15 2.26
C ASN A 119 -6.93 -24.54 2.51
N SER A 120 -6.06 -24.67 3.52
CA SER A 120 -5.42 -25.95 3.86
C SER A 120 -6.22 -26.79 4.89
N SER A 121 -7.33 -26.28 5.43
CA SER A 121 -8.03 -26.85 6.58
C SER A 121 -9.29 -27.67 6.24
N SER A 122 -9.70 -27.73 4.99
CA SER A 122 -10.87 -28.55 4.60
C SER A 122 -10.43 -29.87 4.06
N THR A 123 -11.21 -30.92 4.36
CA THR A 123 -11.12 -32.27 3.77
C THR A 123 -11.20 -32.24 2.25
N THR A 124 -11.58 -31.13 1.67
CA THR A 124 -11.58 -30.83 0.25
C THR A 124 -10.81 -29.53 0.07
N PRO A 125 -9.56 -29.52 -0.47
CA PRO A 125 -8.82 -28.31 -0.73
C PRO A 125 -9.58 -27.46 -1.75
N ILE A 126 -10.04 -26.28 -1.35
CA ILE A 126 -10.63 -25.30 -2.25
C ILE A 126 -9.46 -24.43 -2.72
N SER A 127 -9.13 -24.56 -4.00
CA SER A 127 -8.18 -23.72 -4.69
C SER A 127 -8.93 -23.05 -5.84
N GLY A 128 -9.05 -21.74 -5.81
CA GLY A 128 -9.74 -20.97 -6.83
C GLY A 128 -8.99 -19.70 -7.19
N GLY A 129 -8.89 -19.42 -8.48
CA GLY A 129 -8.44 -18.12 -8.99
C GLY A 129 -9.65 -17.29 -9.43
N THR A 130 -9.64 -16.00 -9.11
CA THR A 130 -10.67 -15.06 -9.50
C THR A 130 -10.06 -13.78 -10.05
N PHE A 131 -10.82 -13.07 -10.87
CA PHE A 131 -10.44 -11.73 -11.30
C PHE A 131 -10.48 -10.80 -10.09
N ALA A 132 -9.48 -9.93 -9.96
CA ALA A 132 -9.40 -8.94 -8.92
C ALA A 132 -8.96 -7.59 -9.50
N TYR A 133 -9.40 -6.51 -8.87
CA TYR A 133 -8.92 -5.18 -9.18
C TYR A 133 -8.74 -4.37 -7.89
N ALA A 134 -7.81 -3.43 -7.95
CA ALA A 134 -7.56 -2.48 -6.87
C ALA A 134 -7.49 -1.07 -7.41
N TYR A 135 -7.97 -0.11 -6.65
CA TYR A 135 -7.76 1.31 -6.91
C TYR A 135 -7.53 2.04 -5.59
N GLY A 136 -6.64 2.98 -5.64
CA GLY A 136 -6.26 3.70 -4.44
C GLY A 136 -5.13 4.66 -4.68
N GLY A 137 -4.36 4.89 -3.63
CA GLY A 137 -3.22 5.77 -3.72
C GLY A 137 -2.50 5.91 -2.40
N GLY A 138 -1.43 6.68 -2.45
CA GLY A 138 -0.56 6.83 -1.30
C GLY A 138 0.40 8.00 -1.42
N ALA A 139 1.36 7.97 -0.53
CA ALA A 139 2.41 8.97 -0.48
C ALA A 139 3.76 8.32 -0.21
N ASP A 140 4.79 8.86 -0.87
CA ASP A 140 6.19 8.50 -0.68
C ASP A 140 6.93 9.66 -0.05
N VAL A 141 7.57 9.42 1.09
CA VAL A 141 8.43 10.36 1.80
C VAL A 141 9.88 9.90 1.66
N PRO A 142 10.74 10.55 0.86
CA PRO A 142 12.13 10.18 0.75
C PRO A 142 12.89 10.52 2.05
N PHE A 143 13.70 9.60 2.53
CA PHE A 143 14.59 9.79 3.67
C PHE A 143 16.07 9.58 3.31
N ALA A 144 16.36 9.01 2.13
CA ALA A 144 17.71 8.84 1.61
C ALA A 144 17.71 9.02 0.06
N PRO A 145 18.87 9.15 -0.59
CA PRO A 145 18.94 9.39 -2.04
C PRO A 145 18.16 8.40 -2.90
N PHE A 146 18.13 7.14 -2.55
CA PHE A 146 17.45 6.08 -3.32
C PHE A 146 16.29 5.46 -2.57
N PHE A 147 16.07 5.81 -1.29
CA PHE A 147 15.08 5.21 -0.44
C PHE A 147 14.03 6.21 0.03
N GLY A 148 12.81 5.73 0.19
CA GLY A 148 11.70 6.44 0.77
C GLY A 148 10.81 5.51 1.57
N TRP A 149 9.94 6.10 2.37
CA TRP A 149 8.86 5.42 3.06
C TRP A 149 7.58 5.62 2.29
N ARG A 150 6.84 4.54 2.03
CA ARG A 150 5.53 4.56 1.38
C ARG A 150 4.44 4.23 2.37
N ILE A 151 3.34 4.97 2.29
CA ILE A 151 2.06 4.65 2.92
C ILE A 151 1.00 4.67 1.83
N GLN A 152 0.18 3.63 1.76
CA GLN A 152 -0.80 3.42 0.69
C GLN A 152 -2.10 2.87 1.26
N LEU A 153 -3.21 3.30 0.67
CA LEU A 153 -4.56 2.80 0.94
C LEU A 153 -5.25 2.48 -0.39
N ASP A 154 -5.76 1.26 -0.49
CA ASP A 154 -6.44 0.77 -1.67
C ASP A 154 -7.77 0.15 -1.31
N HIS A 155 -8.65 0.22 -2.26
CA HIS A 155 -9.87 -0.55 -2.32
C HIS A 155 -9.62 -1.77 -3.21
N LEU A 156 -9.55 -2.95 -2.63
CA LEU A 156 -9.35 -4.22 -3.32
C LEU A 156 -10.69 -4.93 -3.47
N SER A 157 -11.02 -5.36 -4.66
CA SER A 157 -12.26 -6.09 -4.96
C SER A 157 -11.99 -7.33 -5.79
N ALA A 158 -12.58 -8.45 -5.34
CA ALA A 158 -12.56 -9.74 -6.03
C ALA A 158 -14.00 -10.26 -6.16
N PRO A 159 -14.77 -9.86 -7.17
CA PRO A 159 -16.24 -9.96 -7.20
C PRO A 159 -16.82 -11.37 -7.39
N THR A 160 -16.04 -12.42 -7.35
CA THR A 160 -16.48 -13.77 -7.80
C THR A 160 -17.25 -14.56 -6.74
N GLN A 161 -17.18 -14.20 -5.46
CA GLN A 161 -17.76 -15.04 -4.39
C GLN A 161 -19.10 -14.50 -3.84
N SER A 162 -19.25 -13.23 -3.70
CA SER A 162 -20.49 -12.52 -3.34
C SER A 162 -20.23 -11.02 -3.40
N PRO A 163 -21.16 -10.22 -3.93
CA PRO A 163 -20.94 -8.77 -4.05
C PRO A 163 -20.66 -8.04 -2.73
N SER A 164 -21.06 -8.64 -1.61
CA SER A 164 -20.88 -8.08 -0.27
C SER A 164 -19.63 -8.57 0.48
N GLU A 165 -19.00 -9.66 0.04
CA GLU A 165 -17.85 -10.25 0.72
C GLU A 165 -16.51 -10.02 0.00
N GLY A 166 -16.56 -9.61 -1.26
CA GLY A 166 -15.37 -9.47 -2.12
C GLY A 166 -14.68 -8.11 -2.07
N THR A 167 -15.11 -7.20 -1.20
CA THR A 167 -14.57 -5.85 -1.13
C THR A 167 -13.83 -5.62 0.18
N HIS A 168 -12.55 -5.28 0.07
CA HIS A 168 -11.68 -5.06 1.21
C HIS A 168 -10.90 -3.75 1.08
N VAL A 169 -10.62 -3.11 2.20
CA VAL A 169 -9.64 -2.04 2.26
C VAL A 169 -8.27 -2.65 2.52
N ARG A 170 -7.29 -2.27 1.73
CA ARG A 170 -5.88 -2.66 1.86
C ARG A 170 -5.08 -1.47 2.37
N PHE A 171 -4.39 -1.63 3.47
CA PHE A 171 -3.39 -0.71 3.97
C PHE A 171 -2.01 -1.31 3.75
N THR A 172 -1.10 -0.55 3.16
CA THR A 172 0.26 -0.99 2.87
C THR A 172 1.26 0.07 3.32
N THR A 173 2.36 -0.36 3.93
CA THR A 173 3.44 0.53 4.36
C THR A 173 4.79 -0.17 4.33
N GLY A 174 5.83 0.54 3.90
CA GLY A 174 7.18 -0.05 3.76
C GLY A 174 8.16 0.86 3.04
N ILE A 175 9.20 0.25 2.49
CA ILE A 175 10.32 0.93 1.86
C ILE A 175 10.16 0.93 0.35
N VAL A 176 10.36 2.09 -0.27
CA VAL A 176 10.47 2.25 -1.72
C VAL A 176 11.92 2.54 -2.09
N PHE A 177 12.44 1.78 -3.04
CA PHE A 177 13.75 1.99 -3.68
C PHE A 177 13.54 2.59 -5.07
N ARG A 178 14.25 3.67 -5.38
CA ARG A 178 14.15 4.42 -6.65
C ARG A 178 15.44 4.33 -7.44
N PHE A 179 15.36 4.07 -8.74
CA PHE A 179 16.48 3.90 -9.65
C PHE A 179 16.28 4.60 -11.01
#